data_f7d7c71cc8efef9d7a8173b165f6aeaf
#
_entry.id   f7d7c71cc8efef9d7a8173b165f6aeaf
#
_cell.length_a   1.000
_cell.length_b   1.000
_cell.length_c   1.000
_cell.angle_alpha   90.00
_cell.angle_beta   90.00
_cell.angle_gamma   90.00
#
_symmetry.space_group_name_H-M   'P 1'
#
loop_
_entity.id
_entity.type
_entity.pdbx_description
1 polymer ?
#
loop_
_entity_poly.entity_id
_entity_poly.type
_entity_poly.pdbx_seq_one_letter_code
_entity_poly.pdbx_strand_id
1 'polypeptide(L)'
;MKNRIWILTIAILATSMSVSMAQETKINWIEIDKAFDVNTKTPRKIFIDVYTDWCGWCKKMDENTFSNPVIASYLTTKFHAVKFNAEGTKDITYKGRVYKNKGQGQRNPHEFAIAILQGRLSYPSIVFMDEDNNLITYLAGYLTPEQLEPIMAYIESDAYKTQKWEDFRAKFVSKLNTAKP
;
A
#
# COMPACT_ATOMS: atom_id res chain seq x y z
N MET A 1 5.07 51.43 61.53
CA MET A 1 4.41 51.61 60.22
C MET A 1 4.93 50.49 59.29
N LYS A 2 4.10 49.46 58.98
CA LYS A 2 4.49 48.27 58.25
C LYS A 2 4.08 48.39 56.79
N ASN A 3 5.05 48.49 55.84
CA ASN A 3 4.79 48.47 54.45
C ASN A 3 4.66 47.00 53.98
N ARG A 4 3.45 46.63 53.56
CA ARG A 4 3.19 45.31 52.93
C ARG A 4 3.32 45.50 51.41
N ILE A 5 4.40 44.97 50.84
CA ILE A 5 4.62 44.91 49.41
C ILE A 5 3.84 43.67 48.92
N TRP A 6 2.84 43.89 48.05
CA TRP A 6 2.12 42.84 47.34
C TRP A 6 2.90 42.50 46.08
N ILE A 7 3.50 41.33 46.06
CA ILE A 7 4.13 40.78 44.84
C ILE A 7 3.04 40.06 44.07
N LEU A 8 2.59 40.65 42.98
CA LEU A 8 1.71 40.03 42.00
C LEU A 8 2.54 39.09 41.12
N THR A 9 2.47 37.80 41.38
CA THR A 9 3.01 36.76 40.51
C THR A 9 2.05 36.49 39.37
N ILE A 10 2.39 37.01 38.17
CA ILE A 10 1.70 36.70 36.93
C ILE A 10 2.20 35.35 36.47
N ALA A 11 1.37 34.30 36.64
CA ALA A 11 1.60 32.99 36.07
C ALA A 11 1.27 33.03 34.56
N ILE A 12 2.29 33.10 33.72
CA ILE A 12 2.15 32.97 32.28
C ILE A 12 1.94 31.48 31.98
N LEU A 13 0.70 31.09 31.71
CA LEU A 13 0.35 29.78 31.19
C LEU A 13 0.79 29.74 29.72
N ALA A 14 1.98 29.20 29.46
CA ALA A 14 2.43 28.89 28.10
C ALA A 14 1.70 27.66 27.64
N THR A 15 0.59 27.81 26.94
CA THR A 15 -0.06 26.72 26.20
C THR A 15 0.83 26.39 25.00
N SER A 16 1.64 25.34 25.14
CA SER A 16 2.38 24.75 24.03
C SER A 16 1.38 24.08 23.08
N MET A 17 0.99 24.79 22.02
CA MET A 17 0.32 24.21 20.88
C MET A 17 1.32 23.26 20.19
N SER A 18 1.19 21.97 20.48
CA SER A 18 1.89 20.92 19.71
C SER A 18 1.27 20.90 18.31
N VAL A 19 1.91 21.59 17.37
CA VAL A 19 1.61 21.41 15.94
C VAL A 19 2.06 20.01 15.60
N SER A 20 1.11 19.06 15.56
CA SER A 20 1.35 17.74 15.01
C SER A 20 1.56 17.92 13.51
N MET A 21 2.82 18.03 13.09
CA MET A 21 3.20 17.92 11.69
C MET A 21 2.80 16.51 11.25
N ALA A 22 1.79 16.42 10.42
CA ALA A 22 1.45 15.15 9.75
C ALA A 22 2.68 14.76 8.93
N GLN A 23 3.44 13.80 9.43
CA GLN A 23 4.62 13.29 8.75
C GLN A 23 4.13 12.59 7.50
N GLU A 24 4.55 13.07 6.33
CA GLU A 24 4.22 12.46 5.05
C GLU A 24 4.68 10.99 5.08
N THR A 25 3.72 10.07 5.11
CA THR A 25 4.01 8.65 5.22
C THR A 25 4.50 8.15 3.87
N LYS A 26 5.81 8.15 3.67
CA LYS A 26 6.41 7.60 2.45
C LYS A 26 6.30 6.08 2.45
N ILE A 27 5.73 5.51 1.39
CA ILE A 27 5.65 4.06 1.21
C ILE A 27 7.06 3.51 0.98
N ASN A 28 7.45 2.52 1.78
CA ASN A 28 8.68 1.78 1.57
C ASN A 28 8.43 0.63 0.59
N TRP A 29 8.52 0.95 -0.71
CA TRP A 29 8.41 -0.05 -1.75
C TRP A 29 9.61 -0.99 -1.76
N ILE A 30 9.36 -2.29 -1.78
CA ILE A 30 10.39 -3.32 -1.87
C ILE A 30 10.28 -4.09 -3.18
N GLU A 31 11.37 -4.74 -3.57
CA GLU A 31 11.38 -5.66 -4.70
C GLU A 31 10.69 -6.97 -4.34
N ILE A 32 10.11 -7.66 -5.34
CA ILE A 32 9.28 -8.86 -5.12
C ILE A 32 10.04 -10.03 -4.48
N ASP A 33 11.26 -10.26 -4.87
CA ASP A 33 12.12 -11.30 -4.27
C ASP A 33 12.42 -11.01 -2.80
N LYS A 34 12.71 -9.75 -2.47
CA LYS A 34 12.89 -9.33 -1.07
C LYS A 34 11.62 -9.46 -0.25
N ALA A 35 10.45 -9.24 -0.85
CA ALA A 35 9.17 -9.40 -0.15
C ALA A 35 8.97 -10.85 0.33
N PHE A 36 9.28 -11.84 -0.49
CA PHE A 36 9.18 -13.24 -0.10
C PHE A 36 10.15 -13.58 1.04
N ASP A 37 11.39 -13.09 1.00
CA ASP A 37 12.37 -13.30 2.06
C ASP A 37 11.97 -12.62 3.38
N VAL A 38 11.45 -11.40 3.31
CA VAL A 38 10.98 -10.67 4.49
C VAL A 38 9.75 -11.35 5.07
N ASN A 39 8.85 -11.86 4.22
CA ASN A 39 7.62 -12.49 4.65
C ASN A 39 7.85 -13.80 5.45
N THR A 40 8.95 -14.50 5.19
CA THR A 40 9.34 -15.67 6.02
C THR A 40 9.71 -15.30 7.46
N LYS A 41 10.15 -14.08 7.71
CA LYS A 41 10.60 -13.59 9.03
C LYS A 41 9.52 -12.80 9.76
N THR A 42 8.78 -12.01 9.01
CA THR A 42 7.71 -11.15 9.52
C THR A 42 6.48 -11.33 8.63
N PRO A 43 5.66 -12.38 8.87
CA PRO A 43 4.52 -12.67 8.02
C PRO A 43 3.53 -11.51 7.96
N ARG A 44 3.22 -11.05 6.74
CA ARG A 44 2.21 -10.06 6.38
C ARG A 44 1.68 -10.36 5.01
N LYS A 45 0.48 -9.90 4.74
CA LYS A 45 -0.03 -9.89 3.36
C LYS A 45 0.85 -9.02 2.47
N ILE A 46 1.02 -9.44 1.22
CA ILE A 46 1.81 -8.70 0.23
C ILE A 46 0.84 -7.95 -0.69
N PHE A 47 1.11 -6.66 -0.86
CA PHE A 47 0.47 -5.81 -1.85
C PHE A 47 1.47 -5.56 -2.98
N ILE A 48 1.11 -5.91 -4.22
CA ILE A 48 1.99 -5.75 -5.38
C ILE A 48 1.34 -4.78 -6.36
N ASP A 49 1.97 -3.63 -6.59
CA ASP A 49 1.67 -2.76 -7.71
C ASP A 49 2.43 -3.25 -8.94
N VAL A 50 1.69 -3.78 -9.91
CA VAL A 50 2.23 -4.29 -11.17
C VAL A 50 2.13 -3.21 -12.24
N TYR A 51 3.28 -2.70 -12.67
CA TYR A 51 3.38 -1.58 -13.60
C TYR A 51 4.30 -1.86 -14.78
N THR A 52 4.36 -0.94 -15.72
CA THR A 52 5.39 -0.85 -16.77
C THR A 52 5.86 0.59 -16.91
N ASP A 53 7.08 0.81 -17.43
CA ASP A 53 7.68 2.15 -17.51
C ASP A 53 6.92 3.11 -18.45
N TRP A 54 6.24 2.58 -19.45
CA TRP A 54 5.44 3.35 -20.41
C TRP A 54 3.99 3.59 -19.95
N CYS A 55 3.56 3.01 -18.83
CA CYS A 55 2.19 3.05 -18.37
C CYS A 55 1.82 4.42 -17.75
N GLY A 56 1.11 5.27 -18.49
CA GLY A 56 0.68 6.57 -18.01
C GLY A 56 -0.31 6.49 -16.84
N TRP A 57 -1.22 5.51 -16.85
CA TRP A 57 -2.16 5.30 -15.74
C TRP A 57 -1.49 4.79 -14.46
N CYS A 58 -0.35 4.08 -14.57
CA CYS A 58 0.45 3.68 -13.41
C CYS A 58 1.05 4.91 -12.72
N LYS A 59 1.63 5.84 -13.50
CA LYS A 59 2.15 7.12 -12.99
C LYS A 59 1.05 7.93 -12.31
N LYS A 60 -0.14 7.98 -12.92
CA LYS A 60 -1.29 8.65 -12.33
C LYS A 60 -1.76 8.00 -11.02
N MET A 61 -1.64 6.68 -10.90
CA MET A 61 -1.95 5.96 -9.67
C MET A 61 -0.92 6.25 -8.57
N ASP A 62 0.35 6.37 -8.90
CA ASP A 62 1.39 6.83 -7.98
C ASP A 62 1.09 8.23 -7.43
N GLU A 63 0.75 9.17 -8.32
CA GLU A 63 0.50 10.57 -7.99
C GLU A 63 -0.77 10.79 -7.17
N ASN A 64 -1.85 10.07 -7.45
CA ASN A 64 -3.16 10.34 -6.85
C ASN A 64 -3.55 9.35 -5.76
N THR A 65 -3.22 8.06 -5.94
CA THR A 65 -3.69 7.00 -5.04
C THR A 65 -2.65 6.67 -3.99
N PHE A 66 -1.44 6.36 -4.40
CA PHE A 66 -0.39 5.98 -3.46
C PHE A 66 0.20 7.16 -2.68
N SER A 67 0.07 8.39 -3.18
CA SER A 67 0.40 9.60 -2.42
C SER A 67 -0.61 9.96 -1.33
N ASN A 68 -1.81 9.36 -1.36
CA ASN A 68 -2.81 9.61 -0.34
C ASN A 68 -2.33 9.08 1.03
N PRO A 69 -2.32 9.88 2.11
CA PRO A 69 -1.73 9.51 3.39
C PRO A 69 -2.42 8.30 4.05
N VAL A 70 -3.72 8.09 3.83
CA VAL A 70 -4.45 6.93 4.36
C VAL A 70 -3.99 5.66 3.64
N ILE A 71 -3.91 5.70 2.30
CA ILE A 71 -3.42 4.58 1.50
C ILE A 71 -1.96 4.28 1.82
N ALA A 72 -1.11 5.30 1.89
CA ALA A 72 0.30 5.16 2.24
C ALA A 72 0.48 4.53 3.63
N SER A 73 -0.35 4.94 4.61
CA SER A 73 -0.35 4.37 5.96
C SER A 73 -0.74 2.89 5.95
N TYR A 74 -1.77 2.50 5.20
CA TYR A 74 -2.14 1.08 5.04
C TYR A 74 -0.98 0.27 4.45
N LEU A 75 -0.40 0.73 3.34
CA LEU A 75 0.68 0.04 2.65
C LEU A 75 1.91 -0.13 3.55
N THR A 76 2.25 0.89 4.33
CA THR A 76 3.43 0.86 5.21
C THR A 76 3.22 0.01 6.46
N THR A 77 2.01 0.03 7.05
CA THR A 77 1.78 -0.58 8.35
C THR A 77 1.20 -1.98 8.28
N LYS A 78 0.43 -2.29 7.22
CA LYS A 78 -0.38 -3.51 7.12
C LYS A 78 0.10 -4.51 6.08
N PHE A 79 0.88 -4.06 5.10
CA PHE A 79 1.33 -4.89 3.99
C PHE A 79 2.85 -4.85 3.84
N HIS A 80 3.40 -5.85 3.16
CA HIS A 80 4.66 -5.70 2.45
C HIS A 80 4.35 -5.11 1.09
N ALA A 81 4.66 -3.82 0.91
CA ALA A 81 4.35 -3.09 -0.32
C ALA A 81 5.44 -3.32 -1.37
N VAL A 82 5.06 -3.85 -2.51
CA VAL A 82 5.95 -4.22 -3.62
C VAL A 82 5.64 -3.39 -4.84
N LYS A 83 6.68 -2.84 -5.48
CA LYS A 83 6.65 -2.33 -6.85
C LYS A 83 7.25 -3.39 -7.78
N PHE A 84 6.47 -3.84 -8.76
CA PHE A 84 6.90 -4.86 -9.69
C PHE A 84 6.73 -4.41 -11.15
N ASN A 85 7.87 -4.17 -11.83
CA ASN A 85 7.84 -3.90 -13.26
C ASN A 85 7.58 -5.21 -14.01
N ALA A 86 6.41 -5.28 -14.66
CA ALA A 86 5.97 -6.46 -15.41
C ALA A 86 6.86 -6.79 -16.62
N GLU A 87 7.73 -5.89 -17.03
CA GLU A 87 8.69 -6.06 -18.13
C GLU A 87 10.15 -6.15 -17.63
N GLY A 88 10.33 -6.20 -16.30
CA GLY A 88 11.65 -6.36 -15.68
C GLY A 88 12.36 -7.63 -16.13
N THR A 89 13.69 -7.62 -16.08
CA THR A 89 14.53 -8.74 -16.60
C THR A 89 15.14 -9.60 -15.51
N LYS A 90 14.98 -9.24 -14.23
CA LYS A 90 15.53 -9.95 -13.11
C LYS A 90 14.75 -11.24 -12.87
N ASP A 91 15.43 -12.38 -12.79
CA ASP A 91 14.82 -13.66 -12.44
C ASP A 91 14.12 -13.58 -11.07
N ILE A 92 12.92 -14.15 -10.96
CA ILE A 92 12.13 -14.19 -9.73
C ILE A 92 11.93 -15.64 -9.32
N THR A 93 12.38 -16.00 -8.11
CA THR A 93 12.10 -17.31 -7.53
C THR A 93 10.84 -17.23 -6.67
N TYR A 94 9.82 -18.00 -7.03
CA TYR A 94 8.57 -18.07 -6.30
C TYR A 94 8.13 -19.52 -6.17
N LYS A 95 7.93 -19.97 -4.94
CA LYS A 95 7.54 -21.35 -4.60
C LYS A 95 8.42 -22.42 -5.28
N GLY A 96 9.74 -22.20 -5.26
CA GLY A 96 10.73 -23.13 -5.82
C GLY A 96 10.85 -23.10 -7.34
N ARG A 97 10.04 -22.28 -8.05
CA ARG A 97 10.15 -22.10 -9.50
C ARG A 97 10.81 -20.77 -9.82
N VAL A 98 11.72 -20.77 -10.79
CA VAL A 98 12.31 -19.57 -11.36
C VAL A 98 11.47 -19.10 -12.53
N TYR A 99 11.03 -17.85 -12.45
CA TYR A 99 10.30 -17.13 -13.51
C TYR A 99 11.26 -16.14 -14.15
N LYS A 100 11.20 -16.04 -15.47
CA LYS A 100 12.11 -15.23 -16.27
C LYS A 100 11.36 -14.32 -17.23
N ASN A 101 12.00 -13.25 -17.64
CA ASN A 101 11.56 -12.54 -18.84
C ASN A 101 12.33 -13.12 -20.03
N LYS A 102 11.67 -13.96 -20.82
CA LYS A 102 12.25 -14.62 -22.00
C LYS A 102 12.10 -13.80 -23.28
N GLY A 103 11.44 -12.66 -23.22
CA GLY A 103 11.15 -11.89 -24.41
C GLY A 103 12.39 -11.24 -24.99
N GLN A 104 12.43 -11.21 -26.32
CA GLN A 104 13.40 -10.42 -27.09
C GLN A 104 12.67 -9.21 -27.65
N GLY A 105 13.11 -7.99 -27.28
CA GLY A 105 12.51 -6.75 -27.77
C GLY A 105 11.77 -5.94 -26.69
N GLN A 106 11.02 -4.95 -27.15
CA GLN A 106 10.27 -4.06 -26.27
C GLN A 106 8.92 -4.68 -25.84
N ARG A 107 8.50 -4.38 -24.59
CA ARG A 107 7.18 -4.75 -24.05
C ARG A 107 6.94 -6.26 -23.90
N ASN A 108 7.96 -6.98 -23.47
CA ASN A 108 7.84 -8.41 -23.18
C ASN A 108 7.50 -8.61 -21.70
N PRO A 109 6.35 -9.22 -21.38
CA PRO A 109 5.96 -9.44 -20.00
C PRO A 109 6.81 -10.56 -19.36
N HIS A 110 7.18 -10.32 -18.11
CA HIS A 110 7.84 -11.31 -17.27
C HIS A 110 6.90 -12.50 -17.00
N GLU A 111 7.42 -13.73 -17.00
CA GLU A 111 6.62 -14.93 -16.72
C GLU A 111 5.88 -14.85 -15.37
N PHE A 112 6.48 -14.18 -14.38
CA PHE A 112 5.85 -13.96 -13.07
C PHE A 112 4.65 -13.01 -13.18
N ALA A 113 4.72 -11.94 -13.99
CA ALA A 113 3.56 -11.09 -14.26
C ALA A 113 2.41 -11.87 -14.89
N ILE A 114 2.72 -12.72 -15.88
CA ILE A 114 1.73 -13.59 -16.53
C ILE A 114 1.07 -14.50 -15.49
N ALA A 115 1.85 -15.08 -14.58
CA ALA A 115 1.35 -16.02 -13.57
C ALA A 115 0.43 -15.33 -12.56
N ILE A 116 0.85 -14.21 -11.95
CA ILE A 116 0.06 -13.53 -10.89
C ILE A 116 -1.15 -12.79 -11.44
N LEU A 117 -1.12 -12.35 -12.71
CA LEU A 117 -2.25 -11.75 -13.40
C LEU A 117 -3.09 -12.78 -14.19
N GLN A 118 -2.79 -14.08 -14.04
CA GLN A 118 -3.54 -15.19 -14.65
C GLN A 118 -3.68 -15.02 -16.18
N GLY A 119 -2.64 -14.51 -16.83
CA GLY A 119 -2.60 -14.26 -18.27
C GLY A 119 -3.33 -13.00 -18.75
N ARG A 120 -4.02 -12.28 -17.87
CA ARG A 120 -4.76 -11.04 -18.21
C ARG A 120 -3.90 -9.82 -17.94
N LEU A 121 -2.95 -9.56 -18.84
CA LEU A 121 -2.01 -8.45 -18.73
C LEU A 121 -2.70 -7.10 -18.95
N SER A 122 -2.84 -6.35 -17.87
CA SER A 122 -3.35 -4.98 -17.84
C SER A 122 -2.55 -4.17 -16.83
N TYR A 123 -2.30 -2.90 -17.12
CA TYR A 123 -1.53 -2.02 -16.24
C TYR A 123 -2.21 -0.66 -16.06
N PRO A 124 -2.22 -0.13 -14.81
CA PRO A 124 -1.77 -0.78 -13.59
C PRO A 124 -2.61 -1.99 -13.21
N SER A 125 -2.05 -2.91 -12.44
CA SER A 125 -2.80 -3.95 -11.74
C SER A 125 -2.29 -4.09 -10.31
N ILE A 126 -3.19 -4.33 -9.37
CA ILE A 126 -2.85 -4.61 -7.98
C ILE A 126 -3.04 -6.10 -7.73
N VAL A 127 -2.07 -6.72 -7.07
CA VAL A 127 -2.14 -8.12 -6.65
C VAL A 127 -2.03 -8.20 -5.14
N PHE A 128 -2.87 -9.02 -4.51
CA PHE A 128 -2.80 -9.36 -3.10
C PHE A 128 -2.38 -10.81 -2.93
N MET A 129 -1.41 -11.01 -2.02
CA MET A 129 -1.03 -12.35 -1.56
C MET A 129 -1.19 -12.45 -0.04
N ASP A 130 -1.44 -13.67 0.45
CA ASP A 130 -1.51 -13.96 1.87
C ASP A 130 -0.12 -14.07 2.51
N GLU A 131 -0.09 -14.36 3.81
CA GLU A 131 1.13 -14.50 4.61
C GLU A 131 2.01 -15.69 4.18
N ASP A 132 1.41 -16.67 3.49
CA ASP A 132 2.10 -17.84 2.92
C ASP A 132 2.48 -17.63 1.44
N ASN A 133 2.40 -16.38 0.97
CA ASN A 133 2.65 -15.99 -0.42
C ASN A 133 1.69 -16.69 -1.43
N ASN A 134 0.48 -17.06 -1.03
CA ASN A 134 -0.54 -17.52 -1.99
C ASN A 134 -1.27 -16.31 -2.57
N LEU A 135 -1.60 -16.43 -3.86
CA LEU A 135 -2.43 -15.42 -4.52
C LEU A 135 -3.84 -15.40 -3.92
N ILE A 136 -4.24 -14.24 -3.37
CA ILE A 136 -5.63 -14.01 -2.93
C ILE A 136 -6.47 -13.56 -4.12
N THR A 137 -6.08 -12.46 -4.74
CA THR A 137 -6.78 -11.86 -5.89
C THR A 137 -5.90 -10.86 -6.62
N TYR A 138 -6.32 -10.46 -7.82
CA TYR A 138 -5.78 -9.29 -8.50
C TYR A 138 -6.90 -8.39 -9.01
N LEU A 139 -6.58 -7.12 -9.16
CA LEU A 139 -7.49 -6.07 -9.63
C LEU A 139 -6.82 -5.34 -10.79
N ALA A 140 -7.48 -5.33 -11.94
CA ALA A 140 -6.96 -4.70 -13.14
C ALA A 140 -7.46 -3.25 -13.25
N GLY A 141 -6.57 -2.34 -13.64
CA GLY A 141 -6.88 -0.95 -13.92
C GLY A 141 -6.56 0.01 -12.76
N TYR A 142 -6.72 1.29 -13.07
CA TYR A 142 -6.54 2.40 -12.13
C TYR A 142 -7.63 2.37 -11.05
N LEU A 143 -7.24 2.51 -9.79
CA LEU A 143 -8.14 2.65 -8.64
C LEU A 143 -7.88 3.98 -7.94
N THR A 144 -8.95 4.71 -7.59
CA THR A 144 -8.84 5.88 -6.73
C THR A 144 -8.63 5.48 -5.27
N PRO A 145 -8.22 6.40 -4.36
CA PRO A 145 -8.14 6.09 -2.93
C PRO A 145 -9.45 5.51 -2.36
N GLU A 146 -10.61 6.08 -2.76
CA GLU A 146 -11.93 5.67 -2.28
C GLU A 146 -12.32 4.25 -2.74
N GLN A 147 -11.78 3.82 -3.87
CA GLN A 147 -11.98 2.47 -4.39
C GLN A 147 -11.03 1.48 -3.71
N LEU A 148 -9.77 1.89 -3.50
CA LEU A 148 -8.73 1.01 -2.99
C LEU A 148 -8.83 0.79 -1.47
N GLU A 149 -9.15 1.82 -0.67
CA GLU A 149 -9.19 1.74 0.78
C GLU A 149 -10.07 0.60 1.31
N PRO A 150 -11.36 0.47 0.91
CA PRO A 150 -12.20 -0.61 1.42
C PRO A 150 -11.70 -2.00 0.98
N ILE A 151 -11.08 -2.11 -0.19
CA ILE A 151 -10.52 -3.37 -0.66
C ILE A 151 -9.31 -3.77 0.21
N MET A 152 -8.42 -2.84 0.50
CA MET A 152 -7.28 -3.08 1.38
C MET A 152 -7.74 -3.50 2.78
N ALA A 153 -8.76 -2.84 3.33
CA ALA A 153 -9.33 -3.18 4.62
C ALA A 153 -9.98 -4.58 4.63
N TYR A 154 -10.69 -4.94 3.56
CA TYR A 154 -11.31 -6.25 3.40
C TYR A 154 -10.29 -7.39 3.36
N ILE A 155 -9.19 -7.17 2.64
CA ILE A 155 -8.10 -8.14 2.54
C ILE A 155 -7.30 -8.20 3.84
N GLU A 156 -6.91 -7.05 4.41
CA GLU A 156 -6.08 -6.99 5.62
C GLU A 156 -6.74 -7.64 6.82
N SER A 157 -8.04 -7.42 7.00
CA SER A 157 -8.82 -7.98 8.12
C SER A 157 -9.22 -9.45 7.98
N ASP A 158 -8.82 -10.13 6.90
CA ASP A 158 -9.28 -11.48 6.56
C ASP A 158 -10.80 -11.61 6.33
N ALA A 159 -11.50 -10.49 6.21
CA ALA A 159 -12.94 -10.50 5.99
C ALA A 159 -13.32 -11.26 4.71
N TYR A 160 -12.44 -11.27 3.70
CA TYR A 160 -12.65 -12.02 2.45
C TYR A 160 -12.80 -13.54 2.66
N LYS A 161 -12.33 -14.08 3.79
CA LYS A 161 -12.45 -15.50 4.13
C LYS A 161 -13.83 -15.85 4.71
N THR A 162 -14.56 -14.87 5.26
CA THR A 162 -15.73 -15.14 6.10
C THR A 162 -16.99 -14.41 5.68
N GLN A 163 -16.91 -13.35 4.88
CA GLN A 163 -18.07 -12.57 4.45
C GLN A 163 -17.95 -12.11 2.99
N LYS A 164 -19.09 -11.83 2.38
CA LYS A 164 -19.14 -11.29 1.01
C LYS A 164 -18.67 -9.85 0.97
N TRP A 165 -18.12 -9.45 -0.16
CA TRP A 165 -17.64 -8.10 -0.42
C TRP A 165 -18.72 -7.03 -0.22
N GLU A 166 -19.93 -7.30 -0.73
CA GLU A 166 -21.06 -6.38 -0.64
C GLU A 166 -21.45 -6.07 0.79
N ASP A 167 -21.47 -7.10 1.66
CA ASP A 167 -21.81 -7.00 3.08
C ASP A 167 -20.74 -6.23 3.86
N PHE A 168 -19.47 -6.47 3.53
CA PHE A 168 -18.36 -5.74 4.11
C PHE A 168 -18.40 -4.26 3.71
N ARG A 169 -18.51 -4.00 2.41
CA ARG A 169 -18.49 -2.64 1.85
C ARG A 169 -19.63 -1.78 2.39
N ALA A 170 -20.81 -2.37 2.57
CA ALA A 170 -21.98 -1.65 3.10
C ALA A 170 -21.79 -1.13 4.53
N LYS A 171 -20.89 -1.77 5.30
CA LYS A 171 -20.57 -1.41 6.71
C LYS A 171 -19.23 -0.70 6.85
N PHE A 172 -18.46 -0.59 5.77
CA PHE A 172 -17.14 -0.01 5.82
C PHE A 172 -17.19 1.49 6.08
N VAL A 173 -16.44 1.95 7.08
CA VAL A 173 -16.27 3.37 7.41
C VAL A 173 -14.92 3.83 6.90
N SER A 174 -14.91 4.71 5.91
CA SER A 174 -13.70 5.24 5.30
C SER A 174 -12.95 6.18 6.25
N LYS A 175 -11.61 6.06 6.28
CA LYS A 175 -10.70 6.95 6.99
C LYS A 175 -10.28 8.16 6.13
N LEU A 176 -10.55 8.14 4.83
CA LEU A 176 -10.23 9.24 3.91
C LEU A 176 -10.94 10.54 4.30
N ASN A 177 -12.15 10.44 4.85
CA ASN A 177 -12.95 11.60 5.27
C ASN A 177 -12.46 12.21 6.59
N THR A 178 -11.70 11.48 7.41
CA THR A 178 -11.14 11.95 8.68
C THR A 178 -9.77 12.61 8.52
N ALA A 179 -9.13 12.44 7.38
CA ALA A 179 -7.80 12.97 7.07
C ALA A 179 -7.83 14.31 6.32
N LYS A 180 -8.98 15.01 6.25
CA LYS A 180 -9.00 16.39 5.77
C LYS A 180 -8.39 17.31 6.82
N PRO A 181 -7.43 18.18 6.41
CA PRO A 181 -6.81 19.17 7.31
C PRO A 181 -7.82 20.19 7.84
#